data_532928ce299f5f63f6726b6a6504c647
#
_entry.id   532928ce299f5f63f6726b6a6504c647
#
_cell.length_a   1.000
_cell.length_b   1.000
_cell.length_c   1.000
_cell.angle_alpha   90.00
_cell.angle_beta   90.00
_cell.angle_gamma   90.00
#
_symmetry.space_group_name_H-M   'P 1'
#
loop_
_entity.id
_entity.type
_entity.pdbx_description
1 polymer ?
#
loop_
_entity_poly.entity_id
_entity_poly.type
_entity_poly.pdbx_seq_one_letter_code
_entity_poly.pdbx_strand_id
1 'polypeptide(L)'
;ISPMFTLGQMDNLRNFIKTYIPKADTTNIMESIEHGKLRPSKSLQDSILNMLKGNKEFVLIDDQKVEFEQIKKAALDAIKNNQKTVYIVRGGPGTGKSVVAINLLAECIHNGYMAQYITSNAAPRNVYSTMLQKGFKKTDIKALFQSSGTFHTRKKNELQIAIVDEAHRLRKKSGMFQNQGEDQIKEIINASIFSVFFIDRNQRVTFNDAGTIDKIRNFAQEQNSLIYEGALESQFRCNGSDGYLAWLDNVLQIAETANYDGFEGDYDFKIFDNPHEMYDAIKAKNKINNKSRVLAGYCWNWPKEGRMTSLVKDIQIPEHNFGISWNLGN
;
A
#
# COMPACT_ATOMS: atom_id res chain seq x y z
N ILE A 1 11.11 -43.62 14.31
CA ILE A 1 12.32 -42.81 14.60
C ILE A 1 12.86 -42.40 13.25
N SER A 2 12.92 -41.10 12.97
CA SER A 2 13.52 -40.57 11.75
C SER A 2 15.04 -40.74 11.77
N PRO A 3 15.67 -41.25 10.72
CA PRO A 3 17.11 -41.37 10.67
C PRO A 3 17.78 -39.98 10.69
N MET A 4 18.85 -39.84 11.45
CA MET A 4 19.69 -38.65 11.48
C MET A 4 21.01 -38.94 10.76
N PHE A 5 21.46 -37.97 9.97
CA PHE A 5 22.74 -38.04 9.26
C PHE A 5 23.64 -36.89 9.72
N THR A 6 24.91 -37.15 9.96
CA THR A 6 25.90 -36.15 10.36
C THR A 6 26.85 -35.80 9.21
N LEU A 7 27.60 -34.73 9.39
CA LEU A 7 28.66 -34.33 8.45
C LEU A 7 29.64 -35.50 8.25
N GLY A 8 29.85 -35.99 7.03
CA GLY A 8 30.66 -37.17 6.71
C GLY A 8 29.84 -38.41 6.36
N GLN A 9 28.53 -38.41 6.58
CA GLN A 9 27.62 -39.51 6.22
C GLN A 9 26.86 -39.25 4.92
N MET A 10 27.46 -38.50 3.99
CA MET A 10 26.78 -38.07 2.76
C MET A 10 26.33 -39.26 1.88
N ASP A 11 27.12 -40.32 1.82
CA ASP A 11 26.74 -41.50 1.02
C ASP A 11 25.57 -42.28 1.67
N ASN A 12 25.52 -42.32 2.99
CA ASN A 12 24.39 -42.90 3.71
C ASN A 12 23.10 -42.09 3.47
N LEU A 13 23.20 -40.78 3.51
CA LEU A 13 22.09 -39.90 3.18
C LEU A 13 21.64 -40.07 1.72
N ARG A 14 22.57 -40.14 0.76
CA ARG A 14 22.27 -40.39 -0.66
C ARG A 14 21.56 -41.72 -0.86
N ASN A 15 22.04 -42.77 -0.22
CA ASN A 15 21.44 -44.10 -0.31
C ASN A 15 20.05 -44.11 0.32
N PHE A 16 19.87 -43.47 1.47
CA PHE A 16 18.57 -43.29 2.08
C PHE A 16 17.60 -42.55 1.15
N ILE A 17 18.00 -41.42 0.55
CA ILE A 17 17.16 -40.69 -0.39
C ILE A 17 16.80 -41.58 -1.59
N LYS A 18 17.77 -42.28 -2.20
CA LYS A 18 17.54 -43.19 -3.34
C LYS A 18 16.57 -44.31 -3.06
N THR A 19 16.49 -44.77 -1.80
CA THR A 19 15.53 -45.81 -1.39
C THR A 19 14.10 -45.33 -1.50
N TYR A 20 13.84 -44.06 -1.21
CA TYR A 20 12.50 -43.48 -1.23
C TYR A 20 12.18 -42.72 -2.50
N ILE A 21 13.20 -42.24 -3.18
CA ILE A 21 13.10 -41.47 -4.43
C ILE A 21 14.03 -42.16 -5.47
N PRO A 22 13.61 -43.28 -6.02
CA PRO A 22 14.47 -44.13 -6.87
C PRO A 22 14.67 -43.56 -8.29
N LYS A 23 13.86 -42.57 -8.71
CA LYS A 23 13.95 -41.94 -10.04
C LYS A 23 14.13 -40.44 -9.88
N ALA A 24 15.01 -39.89 -10.72
CA ALA A 24 15.14 -38.44 -10.84
C ALA A 24 13.85 -37.84 -11.45
N ASP A 25 13.55 -36.64 -11.03
CA ASP A 25 12.48 -35.84 -11.64
C ASP A 25 12.84 -35.52 -13.11
N THR A 26 11.99 -35.92 -14.02
CA THR A 26 12.12 -35.63 -15.46
C THR A 26 11.26 -34.45 -15.90
N THR A 27 10.53 -33.81 -14.97
CA THR A 27 9.51 -32.79 -15.27
C THR A 27 9.88 -31.40 -14.79
N ASN A 28 11.11 -31.17 -14.33
CA ASN A 28 11.56 -29.89 -13.77
C ASN A 28 10.72 -29.38 -12.60
N ILE A 29 10.17 -30.30 -11.77
CA ILE A 29 9.34 -29.93 -10.60
C ILE A 29 10.10 -29.00 -9.65
N MET A 30 11.39 -29.26 -9.39
CA MET A 30 12.20 -28.40 -8.51
C MET A 30 12.35 -26.99 -9.08
N GLU A 31 12.59 -26.87 -10.38
CA GLU A 31 12.63 -25.56 -11.06
C GLU A 31 11.25 -24.90 -11.03
N SER A 32 10.18 -25.67 -11.18
CA SER A 32 8.80 -25.18 -11.05
C SER A 32 8.45 -24.77 -9.63
N ILE A 33 9.03 -25.39 -8.59
CA ILE A 33 8.87 -25.00 -7.18
C ILE A 33 9.72 -23.76 -6.89
N GLU A 34 10.97 -23.74 -7.33
CA GLU A 34 11.91 -22.64 -7.10
C GLU A 34 11.49 -21.35 -7.83
N HIS A 35 10.91 -21.48 -9.02
CA HIS A 35 10.35 -20.40 -9.82
C HIS A 35 8.80 -20.37 -9.77
N GLY A 36 8.21 -21.22 -8.96
CA GLY A 36 6.77 -21.40 -8.81
C GLY A 36 6.11 -20.11 -8.34
N LYS A 37 5.14 -19.69 -9.12
CA LYS A 37 4.33 -18.51 -8.81
C LYS A 37 3.48 -18.83 -7.59
N LEU A 38 3.83 -18.29 -6.41
CA LEU A 38 3.05 -18.43 -5.19
C LEU A 38 1.65 -17.82 -5.39
N ARG A 39 0.65 -18.69 -5.48
CA ARG A 39 -0.75 -18.25 -5.48
C ARG A 39 -1.28 -18.29 -4.04
N PRO A 40 -2.09 -17.30 -3.64
CA PRO A 40 -2.75 -17.35 -2.35
C PRO A 40 -3.62 -18.62 -2.23
N SER A 41 -3.67 -19.23 -1.05
CA SER A 41 -4.57 -20.36 -0.80
C SER A 41 -6.03 -19.93 -0.97
N LYS A 42 -6.91 -20.84 -1.35
CA LYS A 42 -8.35 -20.57 -1.49
C LYS A 42 -8.94 -19.96 -0.21
N SER A 43 -8.54 -20.45 0.94
CA SER A 43 -8.99 -19.93 2.24
C SER A 43 -8.53 -18.49 2.50
N LEU A 44 -7.35 -18.09 2.04
CA LEU A 44 -6.89 -16.70 2.14
C LEU A 44 -7.68 -15.79 1.20
N GLN A 45 -7.98 -16.26 -0.02
CA GLN A 45 -8.83 -15.54 -0.97
C GLN A 45 -10.23 -15.30 -0.39
N ASP A 46 -10.85 -16.35 0.16
CA ASP A 46 -12.19 -16.27 0.79
C ASP A 46 -12.18 -15.31 1.99
N SER A 47 -11.10 -15.27 2.77
CA SER A 47 -10.99 -14.36 3.91
C SER A 47 -10.84 -12.91 3.49
N ILE A 48 -10.13 -12.61 2.42
CA ILE A 48 -10.06 -11.25 1.86
C ILE A 48 -11.45 -10.84 1.36
N LEU A 49 -12.13 -11.70 0.62
CA LEU A 49 -13.49 -11.42 0.15
C LEU A 49 -14.47 -11.21 1.31
N ASN A 50 -14.38 -12.03 2.36
CA ASN A 50 -15.23 -11.87 3.54
C ASN A 50 -14.92 -10.58 4.32
N MET A 51 -13.66 -10.20 4.42
CA MET A 51 -13.25 -8.92 5.00
C MET A 51 -13.89 -7.75 4.24
N LEU A 52 -13.88 -7.80 2.91
CA LEU A 52 -14.47 -6.76 2.08
C LEU A 52 -16.00 -6.73 2.19
N LYS A 53 -16.66 -7.87 2.07
CA LYS A 53 -18.12 -8.00 2.13
C LYS A 53 -18.71 -7.64 3.51
N GLY A 54 -17.97 -7.92 4.58
CA GLY A 54 -18.37 -7.64 5.96
C GLY A 54 -18.16 -6.19 6.39
N ASN A 55 -17.49 -5.37 5.59
CA ASN A 55 -17.12 -4.00 5.96
C ASN A 55 -17.65 -2.98 4.96
N LYS A 56 -18.54 -2.10 5.40
CA LYS A 56 -19.16 -1.05 4.58
C LYS A 56 -18.13 -0.07 3.98
N GLU A 57 -16.96 0.07 4.61
CA GLU A 57 -15.88 0.94 4.14
C GLU A 57 -15.25 0.48 2.81
N PHE A 58 -15.44 -0.79 2.43
CA PHE A 58 -14.92 -1.36 1.19
C PHE A 58 -15.97 -1.51 0.08
N VAL A 59 -17.19 -0.99 0.28
CA VAL A 59 -18.20 -1.01 -0.76
C VAL A 59 -17.88 0.04 -1.82
N LEU A 60 -17.74 -0.42 -3.06
CA LEU A 60 -17.54 0.48 -4.20
C LEU A 60 -18.84 1.21 -4.53
N ILE A 61 -18.75 2.48 -4.77
CA ILE A 61 -19.90 3.35 -5.10
C ILE A 61 -19.59 4.19 -6.35
N ASP A 62 -20.65 4.55 -7.07
CA ASP A 62 -20.63 5.45 -8.21
C ASP A 62 -19.45 5.27 -9.18
N ASP A 63 -18.64 6.31 -9.39
CA ASP A 63 -17.46 6.33 -10.24
C ASP A 63 -16.41 5.27 -9.87
N GLN A 64 -16.31 4.89 -8.58
CA GLN A 64 -15.42 3.82 -8.17
C GLN A 64 -15.77 2.48 -8.82
N LYS A 65 -17.06 2.15 -9.00
CA LYS A 65 -17.50 0.92 -9.68
C LYS A 65 -17.13 0.96 -11.16
N VAL A 66 -17.37 2.10 -11.80
CA VAL A 66 -17.06 2.27 -13.23
C VAL A 66 -15.58 2.11 -13.45
N GLU A 67 -14.75 2.80 -12.68
CA GLU A 67 -13.30 2.74 -12.77
C GLU A 67 -12.77 1.34 -12.46
N PHE A 68 -13.29 0.67 -11.43
CA PHE A 68 -12.96 -0.71 -11.09
C PHE A 68 -13.18 -1.67 -12.26
N GLU A 69 -14.34 -1.60 -12.93
CA GLU A 69 -14.64 -2.49 -14.06
C GLU A 69 -13.75 -2.18 -15.28
N GLN A 70 -13.40 -0.92 -15.51
CA GLN A 70 -12.47 -0.54 -16.59
C GLN A 70 -11.06 -1.09 -16.32
N ILE A 71 -10.54 -0.94 -15.10
CA ILE A 71 -9.23 -1.47 -14.69
C ILE A 71 -9.22 -3.00 -14.82
N LYS A 72 -10.27 -3.66 -14.30
CA LYS A 72 -10.42 -5.11 -14.37
C LYS A 72 -10.39 -5.61 -15.80
N LYS A 73 -11.15 -4.99 -16.70
CA LYS A 73 -11.17 -5.32 -18.12
C LYS A 73 -9.77 -5.16 -18.74
N ALA A 74 -9.11 -4.03 -18.52
CA ALA A 74 -7.77 -3.77 -19.04
C ALA A 74 -6.75 -4.80 -18.52
N ALA A 75 -6.84 -5.21 -17.25
CA ALA A 75 -5.99 -6.24 -16.66
C ALA A 75 -6.18 -7.61 -17.32
N LEU A 76 -7.43 -8.02 -17.54
CA LEU A 76 -7.76 -9.29 -18.19
C LEU A 76 -7.29 -9.34 -19.64
N ASP A 77 -7.51 -8.25 -20.39
CA ASP A 77 -7.06 -8.11 -21.77
C ASP A 77 -5.52 -8.15 -21.87
N ALA A 78 -4.82 -7.48 -20.95
CA ALA A 78 -3.36 -7.49 -20.87
C ALA A 78 -2.80 -8.91 -20.66
N ILE A 79 -3.40 -9.66 -19.71
CA ILE A 79 -2.96 -11.03 -19.42
C ILE A 79 -3.26 -11.97 -20.59
N LYS A 80 -4.48 -11.90 -21.14
CA LYS A 80 -4.93 -12.74 -22.26
C LYS A 80 -4.03 -12.57 -23.48
N ASN A 81 -3.66 -11.33 -23.79
CA ASN A 81 -2.87 -11.00 -24.97
C ASN A 81 -1.36 -10.98 -24.67
N ASN A 82 -0.93 -11.25 -23.45
CA ASN A 82 0.43 -11.09 -22.96
C ASN A 82 1.03 -9.72 -23.33
N GLN A 83 0.19 -8.67 -23.28
CA GLN A 83 0.53 -7.31 -23.66
C GLN A 83 0.83 -6.48 -22.40
N LYS A 84 2.06 -5.96 -22.30
CA LYS A 84 2.44 -5.08 -21.19
C LYS A 84 1.54 -3.85 -21.18
N THR A 85 0.88 -3.60 -20.05
CA THR A 85 -0.13 -2.55 -19.91
C THR A 85 0.03 -1.82 -18.59
N VAL A 86 -0.06 -0.51 -18.65
CA VAL A 86 -0.02 0.39 -17.49
C VAL A 86 -1.33 1.16 -17.41
N TYR A 87 -1.97 1.15 -16.26
CA TYR A 87 -3.17 1.93 -15.97
C TYR A 87 -2.85 2.99 -14.90
N ILE A 88 -3.19 4.24 -15.13
CA ILE A 88 -2.94 5.35 -14.20
C ILE A 88 -4.28 5.88 -13.71
N VAL A 89 -4.56 5.74 -12.41
CA VAL A 89 -5.77 6.24 -11.77
C VAL A 89 -5.45 7.47 -10.95
N ARG A 90 -5.98 8.61 -11.38
CA ARG A 90 -5.85 9.87 -10.66
C ARG A 90 -6.97 9.99 -9.63
N GLY A 91 -6.68 10.53 -8.48
CA GLY A 91 -7.71 10.83 -7.48
C GLY A 91 -7.14 11.61 -6.32
N GLY A 92 -7.90 12.56 -5.84
CA GLY A 92 -7.59 13.35 -4.66
C GLY A 92 -7.65 12.56 -3.34
N PRO A 93 -7.42 13.22 -2.20
CA PRO A 93 -7.57 12.59 -0.89
C PRO A 93 -9.04 12.18 -0.70
N GLY A 94 -9.28 10.93 -0.27
CA GLY A 94 -10.65 10.50 0.06
C GLY A 94 -11.54 10.04 -1.09
N THR A 95 -11.04 10.00 -2.32
CA THR A 95 -11.80 9.50 -3.48
C THR A 95 -11.93 7.97 -3.53
N GLY A 96 -11.34 7.26 -2.57
CA GLY A 96 -11.46 5.81 -2.47
C GLY A 96 -10.43 5.02 -3.27
N LYS A 97 -9.29 5.61 -3.66
CA LYS A 97 -8.19 4.92 -4.36
C LYS A 97 -7.84 3.56 -3.73
N SER A 98 -7.59 3.54 -2.42
CA SER A 98 -7.25 2.31 -1.70
C SER A 98 -8.41 1.31 -1.63
N VAL A 99 -9.66 1.79 -1.65
CA VAL A 99 -10.85 0.93 -1.70
C VAL A 99 -10.93 0.21 -3.04
N VAL A 100 -10.73 0.92 -4.15
CA VAL A 100 -10.67 0.31 -5.49
C VAL A 100 -9.50 -0.66 -5.58
N ALA A 101 -8.32 -0.27 -5.08
CA ALA A 101 -7.11 -1.09 -5.11
C ALA A 101 -7.28 -2.44 -4.39
N ILE A 102 -7.87 -2.45 -3.19
CA ILE A 102 -8.06 -3.67 -2.41
C ILE A 102 -9.16 -4.57 -2.98
N ASN A 103 -10.23 -3.97 -3.52
CA ASN A 103 -11.27 -4.73 -4.23
C ASN A 103 -10.71 -5.39 -5.49
N LEU A 104 -9.86 -4.68 -6.24
CA LEU A 104 -9.19 -5.22 -7.42
C LEU A 104 -8.26 -6.39 -7.05
N LEU A 105 -7.50 -6.27 -5.94
CA LEU A 105 -6.69 -7.38 -5.43
C LEU A 105 -7.56 -8.61 -5.16
N ALA A 106 -8.65 -8.44 -4.40
CA ALA A 106 -9.55 -9.52 -4.03
C ALA A 106 -10.15 -10.21 -5.26
N GLU A 107 -10.63 -9.43 -6.23
CA GLU A 107 -11.20 -9.94 -7.48
C GLU A 107 -10.17 -10.72 -8.30
N CYS A 108 -8.97 -10.16 -8.46
CA CYS A 108 -7.90 -10.80 -9.22
C CYS A 108 -7.47 -12.14 -8.62
N ILE A 109 -7.25 -12.20 -7.31
CA ILE A 109 -6.85 -13.44 -6.65
C ILE A 109 -7.98 -14.48 -6.61
N HIS A 110 -9.24 -14.04 -6.47
CA HIS A 110 -10.40 -14.92 -6.54
C HIS A 110 -10.49 -15.62 -7.90
N ASN A 111 -10.20 -14.90 -8.97
CA ASN A 111 -10.16 -15.44 -10.33
C ASN A 111 -8.84 -16.20 -10.67
N GLY A 112 -7.98 -16.43 -9.67
CA GLY A 112 -6.75 -17.22 -9.81
C GLY A 112 -5.58 -16.48 -10.45
N TYR A 113 -5.63 -15.16 -10.57
CA TYR A 113 -4.52 -14.36 -11.07
C TYR A 113 -3.50 -14.07 -9.97
N MET A 114 -2.24 -13.99 -10.36
CA MET A 114 -1.16 -13.53 -9.50
C MET A 114 -1.17 -12.00 -9.41
N ALA A 115 -1.81 -11.50 -8.36
CA ALA A 115 -1.87 -10.08 -8.07
C ALA A 115 -1.16 -9.75 -6.75
N GLN A 116 -0.53 -8.59 -6.69
CA GLN A 116 0.09 -8.04 -5.48
C GLN A 116 -0.31 -6.59 -5.26
N TYR A 117 -0.66 -6.27 -4.02
CA TYR A 117 -0.84 -4.90 -3.55
C TYR A 117 0.50 -4.34 -3.10
N ILE A 118 0.90 -3.22 -3.68
CA ILE A 118 2.22 -2.64 -3.54
C ILE A 118 2.09 -1.21 -3.02
N THR A 119 2.78 -0.90 -1.95
CA THR A 119 2.85 0.47 -1.43
C THR A 119 4.16 0.73 -0.71
N SER A 120 4.69 1.93 -0.79
CA SER A 120 5.85 2.38 -0.03
C SER A 120 5.53 2.51 1.46
N ASN A 121 4.26 2.82 1.80
CA ASN A 121 3.85 3.03 3.18
C ASN A 121 3.65 1.69 3.91
N ALA A 122 4.25 1.55 5.10
CA ALA A 122 4.10 0.35 5.91
C ALA A 122 2.73 0.25 6.60
N ALA A 123 2.10 1.38 6.94
CA ALA A 123 0.87 1.39 7.71
C ALA A 123 -0.31 0.65 7.05
N PRO A 124 -0.68 0.88 5.78
CA PRO A 124 -1.74 0.11 5.13
C PRO A 124 -1.44 -1.40 5.09
N ARG A 125 -0.18 -1.77 4.78
CA ARG A 125 0.22 -3.19 4.76
C ARG A 125 0.07 -3.85 6.13
N ASN A 126 0.43 -3.14 7.19
CA ASN A 126 0.30 -3.65 8.57
C ASN A 126 -1.18 -3.81 8.96
N VAL A 127 -2.04 -2.87 8.58
CA VAL A 127 -3.49 -2.96 8.85
C VAL A 127 -4.07 -4.20 8.18
N TYR A 128 -3.87 -4.38 6.88
CA TYR A 128 -4.37 -5.57 6.18
C TYR A 128 -3.75 -6.85 6.71
N SER A 129 -2.45 -6.83 7.02
CA SER A 129 -1.79 -7.98 7.65
C SER A 129 -2.42 -8.35 8.98
N THR A 130 -2.72 -7.37 9.83
CA THR A 130 -3.34 -7.61 11.14
C THR A 130 -4.77 -8.15 11.02
N MET A 131 -5.54 -7.60 10.08
CA MET A 131 -6.92 -8.07 9.83
C MET A 131 -6.95 -9.53 9.34
N LEU A 132 -5.95 -9.94 8.58
CA LEU A 132 -5.89 -11.29 7.99
C LEU A 132 -5.13 -12.31 8.85
N GLN A 133 -4.33 -11.88 9.84
CA GLN A 133 -3.47 -12.77 10.65
C GLN A 133 -4.24 -13.79 11.51
N LYS A 134 -5.52 -13.60 11.77
CA LYS A 134 -6.32 -14.52 12.61
C LYS A 134 -6.51 -15.93 12.01
N GLY A 135 -6.04 -16.21 10.80
CA GLY A 135 -6.17 -17.51 10.15
C GLY A 135 -5.05 -17.89 9.19
N PHE A 136 -4.03 -17.03 8.98
CA PHE A 136 -3.03 -17.24 7.93
C PHE A 136 -1.60 -16.98 8.40
N LYS A 137 -0.63 -17.65 7.75
CA LYS A 137 0.78 -17.42 8.01
C LYS A 137 1.18 -16.02 7.54
N LYS A 138 2.06 -15.37 8.31
CA LYS A 138 2.63 -14.06 7.93
C LYS A 138 3.28 -14.06 6.54
N THR A 139 3.86 -15.18 6.13
CA THR A 139 4.51 -15.36 4.83
C THR A 139 3.52 -15.22 3.68
N ASP A 140 2.34 -15.84 3.80
CA ASP A 140 1.32 -15.85 2.74
C ASP A 140 0.70 -14.44 2.58
N ILE A 141 0.48 -13.76 3.70
CA ILE A 141 -0.02 -12.38 3.69
C ILE A 141 1.04 -11.43 3.11
N LYS A 142 2.32 -11.60 3.50
CA LYS A 142 3.43 -10.82 2.94
C LYS A 142 3.61 -11.03 1.45
N ALA A 143 3.27 -12.20 0.91
CA ALA A 143 3.31 -12.44 -0.53
C ALA A 143 2.31 -11.57 -1.30
N LEU A 144 1.16 -11.22 -0.68
CA LEU A 144 0.14 -10.37 -1.29
C LEU A 144 0.41 -8.86 -1.12
N PHE A 145 0.95 -8.46 0.05
CA PHE A 145 1.14 -7.06 0.42
C PHE A 145 2.63 -6.73 0.44
N GLN A 146 3.13 -6.18 -0.66
CA GLN A 146 4.55 -5.95 -0.89
C GLN A 146 4.97 -4.50 -0.67
N SER A 147 6.24 -4.32 -0.31
CA SER A 147 6.89 -3.02 -0.37
C SER A 147 7.36 -2.73 -1.78
N SER A 148 7.21 -1.49 -2.26
CA SER A 148 7.73 -1.06 -3.55
C SER A 148 9.24 -1.29 -3.72
N GLY A 149 10.00 -1.27 -2.62
CA GLY A 149 11.45 -1.47 -2.62
C GLY A 149 11.92 -2.90 -2.90
N THR A 150 11.03 -3.87 -3.05
CA THR A 150 11.40 -5.28 -3.32
C THR A 150 11.44 -5.64 -4.80
N PHE A 151 11.15 -4.69 -5.69
CA PHE A 151 10.98 -4.97 -7.12
C PHE A 151 12.26 -4.88 -7.94
N HIS A 152 13.31 -4.28 -7.44
CA HIS A 152 14.60 -4.11 -8.14
C HIS A 152 15.30 -5.43 -8.51
N THR A 153 14.98 -6.53 -7.83
CA THR A 153 15.56 -7.87 -8.10
C THR A 153 14.65 -8.77 -8.94
N ARG A 154 13.42 -8.32 -9.25
CA ARG A 154 12.46 -9.17 -9.95
C ARG A 154 12.73 -9.28 -11.44
N LYS A 155 12.43 -10.45 -11.97
CA LYS A 155 12.52 -10.71 -13.41
C LYS A 155 11.39 -10.03 -14.18
N LYS A 156 11.60 -9.78 -15.45
CA LYS A 156 10.59 -9.22 -16.35
C LYS A 156 9.34 -10.12 -16.39
N ASN A 157 8.16 -9.50 -16.21
CA ASN A 157 6.85 -10.17 -16.26
C ASN A 157 6.68 -11.34 -15.26
N GLU A 158 7.41 -11.33 -14.16
CA GLU A 158 7.29 -12.33 -13.10
C GLU A 158 5.91 -12.29 -12.43
N LEU A 159 5.30 -11.11 -12.35
CA LEU A 159 3.99 -10.87 -11.77
C LEU A 159 2.96 -10.62 -12.88
N GLN A 160 1.74 -11.16 -12.73
CA GLN A 160 0.66 -10.86 -13.68
C GLN A 160 0.10 -9.46 -13.45
N ILE A 161 -0.25 -9.13 -12.20
CA ILE A 161 -0.92 -7.87 -11.85
C ILE A 161 -0.22 -7.20 -10.68
N ALA A 162 0.28 -5.98 -10.89
CA ALA A 162 0.79 -5.09 -9.86
C ALA A 162 -0.24 -4.00 -9.56
N ILE A 163 -0.71 -3.92 -8.31
CA ILE A 163 -1.66 -2.90 -7.85
C ILE A 163 -0.90 -1.96 -6.92
N VAL A 164 -0.57 -0.78 -7.41
CA VAL A 164 0.29 0.18 -6.71
C VAL A 164 -0.56 1.28 -6.09
N ASP A 165 -0.67 1.26 -4.77
CA ASP A 165 -1.36 2.30 -4.02
C ASP A 165 -0.37 3.35 -3.49
N GLU A 166 -0.84 4.60 -3.38
CA GLU A 166 -0.02 5.75 -2.98
C GLU A 166 1.21 5.91 -3.90
N ALA A 167 1.01 5.82 -5.23
CA ALA A 167 2.12 5.80 -6.18
C ALA A 167 2.98 7.08 -6.16
N HIS A 168 2.45 8.21 -5.69
CA HIS A 168 3.21 9.45 -5.48
C HIS A 168 4.34 9.28 -4.44
N ARG A 169 4.25 8.26 -3.55
CA ARG A 169 5.26 7.94 -2.53
C ARG A 169 6.37 7.02 -3.03
N LEU A 170 6.33 6.57 -4.28
CA LEU A 170 7.40 5.76 -4.86
C LEU A 170 8.70 6.57 -4.93
N ARG A 171 9.82 5.88 -4.75
CA ARG A 171 11.15 6.47 -4.68
C ARG A 171 11.97 6.15 -5.93
N LYS A 172 12.97 6.99 -6.20
CA LYS A 172 13.92 6.74 -7.30
C LYS A 172 14.73 5.47 -7.03
N LYS A 173 15.20 5.26 -5.80
CA LYS A 173 16.01 4.08 -5.43
C LYS A 173 15.47 3.41 -4.17
N SER A 174 15.73 2.13 -4.07
CA SER A 174 15.38 1.27 -2.96
C SER A 174 16.54 1.09 -1.97
N GLY A 175 16.29 0.40 -0.85
CA GLY A 175 17.27 0.16 0.21
C GLY A 175 17.36 1.29 1.23
N MET A 176 17.95 0.97 2.40
CA MET A 176 18.08 1.92 3.52
C MET A 176 18.91 3.16 3.12
N PHE A 177 19.93 2.97 2.28
CA PHE A 177 20.83 4.02 1.81
C PHE A 177 20.47 4.51 0.39
N GLN A 178 19.31 4.15 -0.13
CA GLN A 178 18.85 4.50 -1.50
C GLN A 178 19.91 4.14 -2.57
N ASN A 179 20.50 2.99 -2.46
CA ASN A 179 21.59 2.50 -3.31
C ASN A 179 21.23 1.26 -4.14
N GLN A 180 19.97 0.80 -4.08
CA GLN A 180 19.49 -0.39 -4.78
C GLN A 180 18.49 0.00 -5.88
N GLY A 181 18.61 -0.66 -7.03
CA GLY A 181 17.74 -0.45 -8.17
C GLY A 181 17.99 0.87 -8.92
N GLU A 182 17.10 1.16 -9.87
CA GLU A 182 17.12 2.38 -10.69
C GLU A 182 15.99 3.35 -10.33
N ASP A 183 14.74 2.88 -10.50
CA ASP A 183 13.52 3.62 -10.17
C ASP A 183 12.38 2.62 -9.89
N GLN A 184 11.71 2.78 -8.75
CA GLN A 184 10.67 1.84 -8.30
C GLN A 184 9.51 1.74 -9.28
N ILE A 185 9.17 2.82 -10.00
CA ILE A 185 8.13 2.78 -11.05
C ILE A 185 8.58 1.87 -12.19
N LYS A 186 9.78 2.11 -12.71
CA LYS A 186 10.38 1.32 -13.81
C LYS A 186 10.46 -0.16 -13.45
N GLU A 187 10.90 -0.46 -12.23
CA GLU A 187 11.06 -1.82 -11.70
C GLU A 187 9.71 -2.55 -11.58
N ILE A 188 8.67 -1.88 -11.08
CA ILE A 188 7.33 -2.46 -10.97
C ILE A 188 6.74 -2.72 -12.36
N ILE A 189 6.84 -1.78 -13.29
CA ILE A 189 6.38 -1.96 -14.68
C ILE A 189 7.14 -3.11 -15.34
N ASN A 190 8.47 -3.20 -15.15
CA ASN A 190 9.26 -4.30 -15.70
C ASN A 190 8.82 -5.66 -15.15
N ALA A 191 8.57 -5.74 -13.86
CA ALA A 191 8.25 -6.99 -13.17
C ALA A 191 6.83 -7.51 -13.44
N SER A 192 5.92 -6.71 -14.02
CA SER A 192 4.51 -7.07 -14.19
C SER A 192 4.05 -7.03 -15.66
N ILE A 193 3.02 -7.84 -15.98
CA ILE A 193 2.33 -7.77 -17.29
C ILE A 193 1.38 -6.58 -17.26
N PHE A 194 0.56 -6.47 -16.21
CA PHE A 194 -0.33 -5.33 -15.96
C PHE A 194 0.07 -4.63 -14.67
N SER A 195 0.15 -3.30 -14.70
CA SER A 195 0.35 -2.49 -13.50
C SER A 195 -0.64 -1.33 -13.46
N VAL A 196 -1.34 -1.18 -12.33
CA VAL A 196 -2.19 -0.03 -12.05
C VAL A 196 -1.57 0.82 -10.96
N PHE A 197 -1.49 2.14 -11.21
CA PHE A 197 -0.92 3.12 -10.29
C PHE A 197 -2.01 4.08 -9.82
N PHE A 198 -2.38 3.99 -8.55
CA PHE A 198 -3.26 4.95 -7.89
C PHE A 198 -2.42 6.11 -7.36
N ILE A 199 -2.66 7.29 -7.89
CA ILE A 199 -1.81 8.46 -7.63
C ILE A 199 -2.62 9.69 -7.25
N ASP A 200 -2.10 10.46 -6.30
CA ASP A 200 -2.55 11.81 -5.98
C ASP A 200 -1.46 12.80 -6.38
N ARG A 201 -1.83 13.79 -7.20
CA ARG A 201 -0.86 14.79 -7.69
C ARG A 201 -0.36 15.73 -6.59
N ASN A 202 -1.20 15.99 -5.59
CA ASN A 202 -0.99 17.03 -4.60
C ASN A 202 -0.40 16.50 -3.29
N GLN A 203 -0.27 15.15 -3.12
CA GLN A 203 0.22 14.53 -1.89
C GLN A 203 1.70 14.12 -1.97
N ARG A 204 2.59 15.05 -2.24
CA ARG A 204 4.03 14.82 -2.06
C ARG A 204 4.43 15.24 -0.64
N VAL A 205 4.95 14.30 0.15
CA VAL A 205 5.27 14.53 1.57
C VAL A 205 6.76 14.75 1.80
N THR A 206 7.62 14.08 1.01
CA THR A 206 9.08 14.17 1.16
C THR A 206 9.76 14.46 -0.17
N PHE A 207 10.98 15.04 -0.10
CA PHE A 207 11.82 15.26 -1.30
C PHE A 207 12.19 13.96 -2.02
N ASN A 208 12.10 12.82 -1.33
CA ASN A 208 12.38 11.49 -1.88
C ASN A 208 11.19 10.89 -2.65
N ASP A 209 10.00 11.48 -2.52
CA ASP A 209 8.80 11.04 -3.22
C ASP A 209 8.93 11.41 -4.70
N ALA A 210 9.18 10.41 -5.53
CA ALA A 210 9.52 10.58 -6.93
C ALA A 210 8.39 10.17 -7.89
N GLY A 211 7.28 9.65 -7.36
CA GLY A 211 6.13 9.20 -8.14
C GLY A 211 5.39 10.38 -8.79
N THR A 212 5.41 10.44 -10.12
CA THR A 212 4.64 11.40 -10.91
C THR A 212 3.99 10.70 -12.09
N ILE A 213 2.88 11.24 -12.58
CA ILE A 213 2.18 10.71 -13.76
C ILE A 213 3.11 10.67 -14.97
N ASP A 214 3.87 11.73 -15.19
CA ASP A 214 4.77 11.84 -16.34
C ASP A 214 5.88 10.79 -16.29
N LYS A 215 6.42 10.50 -15.12
CA LYS A 215 7.39 9.41 -14.97
C LYS A 215 6.77 8.04 -15.26
N ILE A 216 5.54 7.79 -14.76
CA ILE A 216 4.84 6.54 -15.03
C ILE A 216 4.63 6.39 -16.55
N ARG A 217 4.18 7.45 -17.24
CA ARG A 217 4.04 7.45 -18.71
C ARG A 217 5.35 7.19 -19.43
N ASN A 218 6.41 7.90 -19.05
CA ASN A 218 7.72 7.77 -19.70
C ASN A 218 8.26 6.33 -19.57
N PHE A 219 8.25 5.76 -18.36
CA PHE A 219 8.71 4.38 -18.17
C PHE A 219 7.80 3.34 -18.82
N ALA A 220 6.49 3.61 -18.90
CA ALA A 220 5.56 2.76 -19.63
C ALA A 220 5.88 2.77 -21.14
N GLN A 221 6.15 3.93 -21.71
CA GLN A 221 6.55 4.09 -23.12
C GLN A 221 7.90 3.41 -23.39
N GLU A 222 8.92 3.60 -22.54
CA GLU A 222 10.22 2.93 -22.65
C GLU A 222 10.09 1.40 -22.71
N GLN A 223 9.05 0.86 -22.06
CA GLN A 223 8.79 -0.59 -22.02
C GLN A 223 7.74 -1.05 -23.03
N ASN A 224 7.36 -0.21 -24.01
CA ASN A 224 6.34 -0.48 -25.02
C ASN A 224 5.01 -0.96 -24.43
N SER A 225 4.59 -0.33 -23.31
CA SER A 225 3.33 -0.65 -22.65
C SER A 225 2.16 0.10 -23.28
N LEU A 226 0.99 -0.54 -23.35
CA LEU A 226 -0.27 0.19 -23.54
C LEU A 226 -0.55 1.03 -22.28
N ILE A 227 -1.03 2.25 -22.48
CA ILE A 227 -1.30 3.18 -21.39
C ILE A 227 -2.77 3.53 -21.38
N TYR A 228 -3.41 3.32 -20.23
CA TYR A 228 -4.77 3.78 -19.94
C TYR A 228 -4.75 4.75 -18.77
N GLU A 229 -5.69 5.67 -18.76
CA GLU A 229 -5.83 6.64 -17.68
C GLU A 229 -7.29 6.74 -17.25
N GLY A 230 -7.49 6.83 -15.95
CA GLY A 230 -8.79 7.04 -15.33
C GLY A 230 -8.70 8.04 -14.18
N ALA A 231 -9.85 8.39 -13.62
CA ALA A 231 -9.94 9.33 -12.52
C ALA A 231 -11.04 8.92 -11.53
N LEU A 232 -10.78 9.14 -10.25
CA LEU A 232 -11.77 9.09 -9.18
C LEU A 232 -11.98 10.51 -8.68
N GLU A 233 -13.11 11.09 -9.02
CA GLU A 233 -13.41 12.51 -8.75
C GLU A 233 -14.25 12.70 -7.50
N SER A 234 -15.18 11.77 -7.22
CA SER A 234 -16.10 11.87 -6.09
C SER A 234 -15.38 11.77 -4.75
N GLN A 235 -15.56 12.77 -3.91
CA GLN A 235 -14.98 12.84 -2.58
C GLN A 235 -15.92 12.22 -1.54
N PHE A 236 -15.45 11.20 -0.82
CA PHE A 236 -16.24 10.49 0.19
C PHE A 236 -15.76 10.71 1.64
N ARG A 237 -14.61 11.34 1.81
CA ARG A 237 -14.20 11.86 3.12
C ARG A 237 -14.85 13.20 3.35
N CYS A 238 -14.86 13.66 4.56
CA CYS A 238 -15.38 14.96 4.89
C CYS A 238 -16.87 15.13 4.56
N ASN A 239 -17.69 14.06 4.67
CA ASN A 239 -19.11 14.06 4.30
C ASN A 239 -19.39 14.63 2.88
N GLY A 240 -18.41 14.51 1.96
CA GLY A 240 -18.54 15.06 0.61
C GLY A 240 -18.43 16.58 0.53
N SER A 241 -17.85 17.26 1.53
CA SER A 241 -17.71 18.71 1.51
C SER A 241 -16.62 19.15 0.54
N ASP A 242 -16.99 19.39 -0.71
CA ASP A 242 -16.10 19.98 -1.73
C ASP A 242 -15.69 21.40 -1.34
N GLY A 243 -16.55 22.15 -0.65
CA GLY A 243 -16.26 23.47 -0.13
C GLY A 243 -15.11 23.49 0.85
N TYR A 244 -15.03 22.51 1.76
CA TYR A 244 -13.90 22.38 2.69
C TYR A 244 -12.58 22.12 1.96
N LEU A 245 -12.56 21.24 0.98
CA LEU A 245 -11.36 20.96 0.19
C LEU A 245 -10.94 22.16 -0.65
N ALA A 246 -11.90 22.81 -1.32
CA ALA A 246 -11.62 24.01 -2.08
C ALA A 246 -11.06 25.15 -1.20
N TRP A 247 -11.59 25.29 0.01
CA TRP A 247 -11.03 26.23 1.00
C TRP A 247 -9.62 25.85 1.43
N LEU A 248 -9.34 24.56 1.70
CA LEU A 248 -8.00 24.08 2.01
C LEU A 248 -7.01 24.34 0.86
N ASP A 249 -7.41 24.05 -0.37
CA ASP A 249 -6.58 24.30 -1.55
C ASP A 249 -6.19 25.77 -1.67
N ASN A 250 -7.12 26.67 -1.38
CA ASN A 250 -6.87 28.10 -1.37
C ASN A 250 -5.95 28.53 -0.20
N VAL A 251 -6.26 28.13 1.03
CA VAL A 251 -5.47 28.48 2.23
C VAL A 251 -4.03 27.96 2.14
N LEU A 252 -3.86 26.74 1.61
CA LEU A 252 -2.55 26.10 1.43
C LEU A 252 -1.86 26.53 0.13
N GLN A 253 -2.44 27.45 -0.64
CA GLN A 253 -1.91 27.96 -1.91
C GLN A 253 -1.63 26.86 -2.95
N ILE A 254 -2.44 25.77 -2.93
CA ILE A 254 -2.39 24.70 -3.91
C ILE A 254 -3.10 25.13 -5.19
N ALA A 255 -4.27 25.76 -5.05
CA ALA A 255 -5.05 26.32 -6.14
C ALA A 255 -5.89 27.51 -5.64
N GLU A 256 -6.07 28.51 -6.49
CA GLU A 256 -7.06 29.57 -6.23
C GLU A 256 -8.47 29.01 -6.41
N THR A 257 -9.32 29.20 -5.41
CA THR A 257 -10.72 28.74 -5.42
C THR A 257 -11.66 29.84 -4.94
N ALA A 258 -12.93 29.71 -5.23
CA ALA A 258 -13.94 30.64 -4.78
C ALA A 258 -14.18 30.63 -3.26
N ASN A 259 -13.67 29.62 -2.56
CA ASN A 259 -13.82 29.43 -1.11
C ASN A 259 -12.68 30.07 -0.31
N TYR A 260 -12.33 31.31 -0.65
CA TYR A 260 -11.21 32.05 0.00
C TYR A 260 -11.56 32.53 1.42
N ASP A 261 -12.82 32.75 1.72
CA ASP A 261 -13.33 33.30 2.98
C ASP A 261 -13.92 32.23 3.92
N GLY A 262 -13.90 30.96 3.52
CA GLY A 262 -14.40 29.86 4.32
C GLY A 262 -15.16 28.79 3.52
N PHE A 263 -15.94 28.01 4.22
CA PHE A 263 -16.80 26.96 3.65
C PHE A 263 -18.07 26.82 4.48
N GLU A 264 -19.18 26.54 3.80
CA GLU A 264 -20.44 26.16 4.45
C GLU A 264 -20.47 24.66 4.67
N GLY A 265 -20.92 24.21 5.84
CA GLY A 265 -21.12 22.81 6.13
C GLY A 265 -20.86 22.39 7.57
N ASP A 266 -20.87 21.10 7.81
CA ASP A 266 -20.78 20.45 9.13
C ASP A 266 -19.37 20.42 9.74
N TYR A 267 -18.44 21.24 9.25
CA TYR A 267 -17.05 21.28 9.70
C TYR A 267 -16.83 22.40 10.71
N ASP A 268 -16.37 21.99 11.90
CA ASP A 268 -15.95 22.89 12.97
C ASP A 268 -14.40 23.03 12.90
N PHE A 269 -13.91 24.00 12.13
CA PHE A 269 -12.50 24.32 12.05
C PHE A 269 -12.14 25.35 13.12
N LYS A 270 -11.17 25.01 13.98
CA LYS A 270 -10.71 25.87 15.07
C LYS A 270 -9.20 25.97 15.10
N ILE A 271 -8.70 27.17 15.34
CA ILE A 271 -7.30 27.46 15.62
C ILE A 271 -7.16 27.66 17.12
N PHE A 272 -6.09 27.12 17.69
CA PHE A 272 -5.76 27.26 19.11
C PHE A 272 -4.34 27.84 19.22
N ASP A 273 -4.18 28.88 20.02
CA ASP A 273 -2.87 29.45 20.33
C ASP A 273 -2.14 28.64 21.41
N ASN A 274 -2.88 27.84 22.18
CA ASN A 274 -2.35 27.04 23.26
C ASN A 274 -2.53 25.51 22.99
N PRO A 275 -1.44 24.73 22.95
CA PRO A 275 -1.54 23.29 22.71
C PRO A 275 -2.30 22.50 23.78
N HIS A 276 -2.38 23.00 25.03
CA HIS A 276 -3.21 22.39 26.06
C HIS A 276 -4.70 22.47 25.71
N GLU A 277 -5.17 23.65 25.28
CA GLU A 277 -6.58 23.83 24.89
C GLU A 277 -6.96 22.95 23.70
N MET A 278 -6.10 22.90 22.68
CA MET A 278 -6.28 22.00 21.54
C MET A 278 -6.36 20.54 22.00
N TYR A 279 -5.41 20.12 22.84
CA TYR A 279 -5.35 18.73 23.31
C TYR A 279 -6.56 18.34 24.15
N ASP A 280 -7.03 19.24 25.03
CA ASP A 280 -8.21 19.02 25.84
C ASP A 280 -9.50 19.01 25.01
N ALA A 281 -9.59 19.86 23.98
CA ALA A 281 -10.69 19.83 23.01
C ALA A 281 -10.74 18.48 22.26
N ILE A 282 -9.58 17.97 21.80
CA ILE A 282 -9.48 16.66 21.16
C ILE A 282 -9.88 15.53 22.12
N LYS A 283 -9.44 15.57 23.40
CA LYS A 283 -9.86 14.61 24.42
C LYS A 283 -11.36 14.62 24.65
N ALA A 284 -11.96 15.82 24.73
CA ALA A 284 -13.40 15.95 24.91
C ALA A 284 -14.17 15.34 23.73
N LYS A 285 -13.78 15.64 22.51
CA LYS A 285 -14.36 15.04 21.29
C LYS A 285 -14.16 13.52 21.26
N ASN A 286 -12.99 13.03 21.68
CA ASN A 286 -12.71 11.59 21.69
C ASN A 286 -13.55 10.78 22.68
N LYS A 287 -14.00 11.40 23.77
CA LYS A 287 -14.94 10.75 24.72
C LYS A 287 -16.30 10.42 24.08
N ILE A 288 -16.70 11.14 23.05
CA ILE A 288 -18.02 10.96 22.41
C ILE A 288 -18.04 9.67 21.55
N ASN A 289 -17.02 9.44 20.74
CA ASN A 289 -17.04 8.35 19.74
C ASN A 289 -15.72 7.62 19.56
N ASN A 290 -14.68 7.96 20.31
CA ASN A 290 -13.32 7.37 20.24
C ASN A 290 -12.68 7.47 18.84
N LYS A 291 -13.04 8.47 18.03
CA LYS A 291 -12.53 8.66 16.65
C LYS A 291 -11.60 9.86 16.48
N SER A 292 -11.42 10.69 17.54
CA SER A 292 -10.53 11.85 17.46
C SER A 292 -9.06 11.44 17.52
N ARG A 293 -8.21 12.17 16.81
CA ARG A 293 -6.76 11.92 16.75
C ARG A 293 -5.99 13.23 16.77
N VAL A 294 -4.81 13.20 17.36
CA VAL A 294 -3.82 14.26 17.22
C VAL A 294 -2.83 13.85 16.14
N LEU A 295 -2.52 14.74 15.23
CA LEU A 295 -1.56 14.53 14.17
C LEU A 295 -0.46 15.59 14.25
N ALA A 296 0.77 15.22 13.96
CA ALA A 296 1.89 16.15 13.88
C ALA A 296 2.92 15.68 12.86
N GLY A 297 3.57 16.62 12.18
CA GLY A 297 4.84 16.37 11.53
C GLY A 297 5.91 16.27 12.61
N TYR A 298 6.56 15.11 12.72
CA TYR A 298 7.55 14.90 13.79
C TYR A 298 8.83 15.67 13.52
N CYS A 299 9.17 16.60 14.39
CA CYS A 299 10.37 17.45 14.30
C CYS A 299 11.19 17.50 15.60
N TRP A 300 10.96 16.59 16.50
CA TRP A 300 11.70 16.45 17.75
C TRP A 300 12.77 15.35 17.67
N ASN A 301 13.77 15.41 18.56
CA ASN A 301 14.75 14.34 18.66
C ASN A 301 14.08 13.05 19.12
N TRP A 302 14.40 11.94 18.46
CA TRP A 302 13.85 10.64 18.81
C TRP A 302 14.58 10.04 20.01
N PRO A 303 13.99 10.03 21.22
CA PRO A 303 14.66 9.50 22.39
C PRO A 303 14.78 7.98 22.31
N LYS A 304 15.96 7.44 22.50
CA LYS A 304 16.20 5.99 22.54
C LYS A 304 15.56 5.34 23.78
N GLU A 305 15.49 6.08 24.88
CA GLU A 305 15.11 5.61 26.20
C GLU A 305 13.60 5.57 26.46
N GLY A 306 12.82 6.30 25.69
CA GLY A 306 11.38 6.49 25.92
C GLY A 306 10.44 5.49 25.25
N ARG A 307 10.97 4.52 24.49
CA ARG A 307 10.13 3.62 23.68
C ARG A 307 9.23 2.68 24.48
N MET A 308 9.57 2.42 25.73
CA MET A 308 8.89 1.41 26.56
C MET A 308 8.04 2.02 27.69
N THR A 309 7.96 3.33 27.80
CA THR A 309 7.25 3.99 28.89
C THR A 309 6.59 5.29 28.47
N SER A 310 5.34 5.49 28.88
CA SER A 310 4.60 6.76 28.70
C SER A 310 5.09 7.89 29.63
N LEU A 311 6.10 7.62 30.47
CA LEU A 311 6.66 8.63 31.36
C LEU A 311 7.58 9.62 30.65
N VAL A 312 8.15 9.21 29.49
CA VAL A 312 9.01 10.09 28.68
C VAL A 312 8.14 10.91 27.75
N LYS A 313 8.18 12.22 27.91
CA LYS A 313 7.52 13.19 27.04
C LYS A 313 8.51 13.57 25.94
N ASP A 314 8.39 12.94 24.78
CA ASP A 314 9.27 13.13 23.63
C ASP A 314 8.83 14.29 22.73
N ILE A 315 7.57 14.71 22.79
CA ILE A 315 7.12 15.99 22.25
C ILE A 315 7.03 17.01 23.38
N GLN A 316 7.77 18.10 23.24
CA GLN A 316 7.78 19.19 24.21
C GLN A 316 7.67 20.53 23.50
N ILE A 317 6.80 21.40 24.01
CA ILE A 317 6.64 22.79 23.61
C ILE A 317 6.86 23.63 24.87
N PRO A 318 8.13 24.04 25.14
CA PRO A 318 8.52 24.67 26.41
C PRO A 318 7.77 25.98 26.69
N GLU A 319 7.49 26.77 25.66
CA GLU A 319 6.81 28.06 25.77
C GLU A 319 5.42 27.95 26.40
N HIS A 320 4.79 26.79 26.25
CA HIS A 320 3.48 26.48 26.83
C HIS A 320 3.55 25.47 27.97
N ASN A 321 4.74 25.08 28.41
CA ASN A 321 4.92 23.99 29.38
C ASN A 321 4.14 22.71 29.00
N PHE A 322 4.02 22.46 27.69
CA PHE A 322 3.28 21.32 27.14
C PHE A 322 4.21 20.17 26.80
N GLY A 323 3.80 18.95 27.14
CA GLY A 323 4.56 17.76 26.75
C GLY A 323 3.69 16.51 26.73
N ILE A 324 3.86 15.69 25.70
CA ILE A 324 3.18 14.41 25.52
C ILE A 324 4.16 13.31 25.11
N SER A 325 3.80 12.06 25.40
CA SER A 325 4.49 10.87 24.89
C SER A 325 3.89 10.49 23.54
N TRP A 326 4.72 10.41 22.51
CA TRP A 326 4.30 10.14 21.12
C TRP A 326 4.80 8.81 20.60
N ASN A 327 6.08 8.50 20.85
CA ASN A 327 6.78 7.36 20.29
C ASN A 327 6.88 6.18 21.26
N LEU A 328 5.74 5.69 21.72
CA LEU A 328 5.69 4.40 22.40
C LEU A 328 5.97 3.29 21.38
N GLY A 329 7.08 2.58 21.57
CA GLY A 329 7.41 1.39 20.81
C GLY A 329 6.51 0.22 21.23
N ASN A 330 6.04 -0.54 20.27
CA ASN A 330 5.39 -1.84 20.49
C ASN A 330 6.44 -2.94 20.60
#